data_4c6de47b9b4fb30396f0b59ec81d57ca
#
_entry.id   4c6de47b9b4fb30396f0b59ec81d57ca
#
_cell.length_a   1.000
_cell.length_b   1.000
_cell.length_c   1.000
_cell.angle_alpha   90.00
_cell.angle_beta   90.00
_cell.angle_gamma   90.00
#
_symmetry.space_group_name_H-M   'P 1'
#
loop_
_entity.id
_entity.type
_entity.pdbx_description
1 polymer ?
#
loop_
_entity_poly.entity_id
_entity_poly.type
_entity_poly.pdbx_seq_one_letter_code
_entity_poly.pdbx_strand_id
1 'polypeptide(L)'
;MQILYNIVAILLVILLIPYFIVRTIREKGFLKRMIQSFGFLPEHALDKVAGKNCIWIHASSVGEIVATSPIIKEFRREFPDTPILVSVVTNTGYTMANRIIKDADSIRPRVFLPVETELWPNFLKATRKYNIPVMMVNGRISDKSVKRYKYMFSILSDMIGTVRKFAMQSEIDASYIIRLGADENLVTVTGNTKFDQTYTNVDEKERNNM
;
A
#
# COMPACT_ATOMS: atom_id res chain seq x y z
N MET A 1 -4.02 -17.08 17.95
CA MET A 1 -3.99 -15.62 17.69
C MET A 1 -4.67 -15.27 16.35
N GLN A 2 -4.28 -15.89 15.22
CA GLN A 2 -4.90 -15.61 13.91
C GLN A 2 -6.43 -15.81 13.88
N ILE A 3 -6.92 -16.90 14.50
CA ILE A 3 -8.36 -17.20 14.59
C ILE A 3 -9.08 -16.10 15.38
N LEU A 4 -8.53 -15.70 16.53
CA LEU A 4 -9.07 -14.61 17.35
C LEU A 4 -9.11 -13.28 16.58
N TYR A 5 -8.03 -12.94 15.85
CA TYR A 5 -7.98 -11.77 14.98
C TYR A 5 -9.11 -11.80 13.94
N ASN A 6 -9.31 -12.94 13.26
CA ASN A 6 -10.37 -13.07 12.26
C ASN A 6 -11.78 -12.98 12.88
N ILE A 7 -12.00 -13.57 14.06
CA ILE A 7 -13.28 -13.45 14.77
C ILE A 7 -13.57 -12.00 15.14
N VAL A 8 -12.59 -11.29 15.71
CA VAL A 8 -12.74 -9.87 16.07
C VAL A 8 -12.99 -9.03 14.81
N ALA A 9 -12.28 -9.30 13.71
CA ALA A 9 -12.49 -8.59 12.45
C ALA A 9 -13.92 -8.81 11.90
N ILE A 10 -14.44 -10.04 11.95
CA ILE A 10 -15.80 -10.35 11.52
C ILE A 10 -16.82 -9.64 12.40
N LEU A 11 -16.65 -9.66 13.72
CA LEU A 11 -17.55 -8.97 14.66
C LEU A 11 -17.57 -7.46 14.41
N LEU A 12 -16.40 -6.85 14.16
CA LEU A 12 -16.31 -5.43 13.78
C LEU A 12 -17.02 -5.14 12.47
N VAL A 13 -16.88 -5.99 11.45
CA VAL A 13 -17.62 -5.83 10.19
C VAL A 13 -19.12 -5.88 10.43
N ILE A 14 -19.63 -6.84 11.22
CA ILE A 14 -21.05 -6.94 11.57
C ILE A 14 -21.54 -5.67 12.29
N LEU A 15 -20.78 -5.19 13.25
CA LEU A 15 -21.10 -3.96 14.00
C LEU A 15 -21.15 -2.72 13.10
N LEU A 16 -20.34 -2.70 12.03
CA LEU A 16 -20.27 -1.59 11.08
C LEU A 16 -21.29 -1.69 9.93
N ILE A 17 -22.07 -2.77 9.83
CA ILE A 17 -23.10 -2.93 8.78
C ILE A 17 -24.04 -1.71 8.69
N PRO A 18 -24.63 -1.19 9.79
CA PRO A 18 -25.52 -0.03 9.71
C PRO A 18 -24.83 1.21 9.11
N TYR A 19 -23.57 1.45 9.50
CA TYR A 19 -22.75 2.53 8.95
C TYR A 19 -22.55 2.35 7.45
N PHE A 20 -22.22 1.14 6.99
CA PHE A 20 -22.02 0.84 5.57
C PHE A 20 -23.30 1.01 4.75
N ILE A 21 -24.47 0.64 5.31
CA ILE A 21 -25.78 0.86 4.66
C ILE A 21 -26.00 2.34 4.44
N VAL A 22 -25.88 3.16 5.49
CA VAL A 22 -26.06 4.62 5.40
C VAL A 22 -25.09 5.23 4.38
N ARG A 23 -23.85 4.77 4.37
CA ARG A 23 -22.81 5.25 3.45
C ARG A 23 -23.09 4.86 2.00
N THR A 24 -23.63 3.66 1.77
CA THR A 24 -24.03 3.19 0.44
C THR A 24 -25.14 4.08 -0.16
N ILE A 25 -26.07 4.53 0.68
CA ILE A 25 -27.16 5.41 0.25
C ILE A 25 -26.63 6.82 -0.05
N ARG A 26 -25.70 7.32 0.77
CA ARG A 26 -25.20 8.71 0.67
C ARG A 26 -24.09 8.90 -0.36
N GLU A 27 -23.27 7.88 -0.60
CA GLU A 27 -22.07 7.98 -1.44
C GLU A 27 -22.20 7.13 -2.71
N LYS A 28 -22.41 7.80 -3.86
CA LYS A 28 -22.49 7.12 -5.17
C LYS A 28 -21.23 6.27 -5.44
N GLY A 29 -21.45 5.01 -5.80
CA GLY A 29 -20.38 4.06 -6.14
C GLY A 29 -19.68 3.43 -4.92
N PHE A 30 -20.11 3.70 -3.68
CA PHE A 30 -19.53 3.06 -2.49
C PHE A 30 -19.68 1.54 -2.52
N LEU A 31 -20.86 1.03 -2.84
CA LEU A 31 -21.15 -0.41 -2.93
C LEU A 31 -20.24 -1.09 -3.97
N LYS A 32 -20.06 -0.48 -5.15
CA LYS A 32 -19.17 -1.01 -6.20
C LYS A 32 -17.74 -1.15 -5.69
N ARG A 33 -17.21 -0.13 -5.00
CA ARG A 33 -15.86 -0.17 -4.42
C ARG A 33 -15.75 -1.20 -3.31
N MET A 34 -16.77 -1.32 -2.46
CA MET A 34 -16.82 -2.33 -1.41
C MET A 34 -16.75 -3.74 -2.01
N ILE A 35 -17.53 -4.03 -3.06
CA ILE A 35 -17.51 -5.30 -3.79
C ILE A 35 -16.12 -5.55 -4.39
N GLN A 36 -15.49 -4.53 -4.99
CA GLN A 36 -14.13 -4.62 -5.52
C GLN A 36 -13.09 -4.90 -4.41
N SER A 37 -13.28 -4.35 -3.20
CA SER A 37 -12.41 -4.63 -2.04
C SER A 37 -12.45 -6.09 -1.59
N PHE A 38 -13.51 -6.84 -1.92
CA PHE A 38 -13.61 -8.28 -1.72
C PHE A 38 -13.03 -9.10 -2.88
N GLY A 39 -12.43 -8.46 -3.89
CA GLY A 39 -11.80 -9.13 -5.02
C GLY A 39 -12.70 -9.34 -6.24
N PHE A 40 -13.95 -8.86 -6.21
CA PHE A 40 -14.84 -8.88 -7.37
C PHE A 40 -14.53 -7.69 -8.29
N LEU A 41 -13.50 -7.85 -9.09
CA LEU A 41 -13.04 -6.82 -10.03
C LEU A 41 -13.80 -6.91 -11.36
N PRO A 42 -13.97 -5.80 -12.10
CA PRO A 42 -14.50 -5.84 -13.46
C PRO A 42 -13.59 -6.68 -14.36
N GLU A 43 -14.16 -7.48 -15.26
CA GLU A 43 -13.40 -8.34 -16.20
C GLU A 43 -12.35 -7.54 -16.98
N HIS A 44 -12.67 -6.33 -17.42
CA HIS A 44 -11.74 -5.45 -18.15
C HIS A 44 -10.53 -4.99 -17.35
N ALA A 45 -10.62 -5.00 -16.01
CA ALA A 45 -9.49 -4.62 -15.14
C ALA A 45 -8.40 -5.70 -15.13
N LEU A 46 -8.74 -6.92 -15.53
CA LEU A 46 -7.86 -8.08 -15.51
C LEU A 46 -7.22 -8.40 -16.85
N ASP A 47 -7.86 -7.99 -17.96
CA ASP A 47 -7.48 -8.40 -19.32
C ASP A 47 -6.10 -7.88 -19.73
N LYS A 48 -5.75 -6.66 -19.32
CA LYS A 48 -4.50 -6.01 -19.73
C LYS A 48 -3.24 -6.61 -19.07
N VAL A 49 -3.39 -7.40 -18.02
CA VAL A 49 -2.27 -7.95 -17.24
C VAL A 49 -2.39 -9.42 -16.93
N ALA A 50 -3.47 -10.06 -17.36
CA ALA A 50 -3.63 -11.50 -17.25
C ALA A 50 -2.40 -12.21 -17.84
N GLY A 51 -1.65 -12.91 -16.98
CA GLY A 51 -0.42 -13.61 -17.35
C GLY A 51 0.85 -12.78 -17.40
N LYS A 52 0.80 -11.45 -17.20
CA LYS A 52 2.00 -10.61 -17.14
C LYS A 52 2.52 -10.46 -15.73
N ASN A 53 3.85 -10.42 -15.61
CA ASN A 53 4.51 -10.05 -14.36
C ASN A 53 4.35 -8.55 -14.12
N CYS A 54 3.78 -8.13 -13.01
CA CYS A 54 3.58 -6.71 -12.68
C CYS A 54 4.22 -6.31 -11.35
N ILE A 55 4.43 -5.02 -11.16
CA ILE A 55 4.78 -4.41 -9.88
C ILE A 55 3.46 -3.98 -9.22
N TRP A 56 3.15 -4.50 -8.03
CA TRP A 56 1.94 -4.14 -7.31
C TRP A 56 2.24 -3.19 -6.16
N ILE A 57 1.70 -1.97 -6.24
CA ILE A 57 1.81 -0.93 -5.21
C ILE A 57 0.46 -0.82 -4.50
N HIS A 58 0.46 -0.87 -3.18
CA HIS A 58 -0.74 -0.66 -2.36
C HIS A 58 -0.60 0.61 -1.52
N ALA A 59 -1.53 1.55 -1.73
CA ALA A 59 -1.57 2.84 -1.05
C ALA A 59 -3.00 3.17 -0.63
N SER A 60 -3.24 3.34 0.66
CA SER A 60 -4.60 3.51 1.20
C SER A 60 -5.15 4.91 1.07
N SER A 61 -4.32 5.94 1.06
CA SER A 61 -4.71 7.34 1.10
C SER A 61 -4.17 8.17 -0.08
N VAL A 62 -4.75 9.36 -0.26
CA VAL A 62 -4.26 10.34 -1.25
C VAL A 62 -2.79 10.70 -1.00
N GLY A 63 -2.40 10.91 0.27
CA GLY A 63 -1.02 11.25 0.61
C GLY A 63 -0.02 10.15 0.26
N GLU A 64 -0.41 8.89 0.43
CA GLU A 64 0.40 7.74 0.04
C GLU A 64 0.51 7.60 -1.49
N ILE A 65 -0.60 7.81 -2.22
CA ILE A 65 -0.58 7.84 -3.70
C ILE A 65 0.37 8.94 -4.20
N VAL A 66 0.30 10.12 -3.60
CA VAL A 66 1.21 11.21 -3.92
C VAL A 66 2.66 10.82 -3.66
N ALA A 67 2.94 10.18 -2.51
CA ALA A 67 4.27 9.67 -2.17
C ALA A 67 4.78 8.57 -3.12
N THR A 68 3.91 7.81 -3.78
CA THR A 68 4.31 6.79 -4.75
C THR A 68 4.64 7.36 -6.14
N SER A 69 4.27 8.58 -6.43
CA SER A 69 4.47 9.19 -7.76
C SER A 69 5.94 9.17 -8.22
N PRO A 70 6.94 9.59 -7.41
CA PRO A 70 8.35 9.48 -7.77
C PRO A 70 8.79 8.02 -8.00
N ILE A 71 8.32 7.10 -7.15
CA ILE A 71 8.63 5.67 -7.24
C ILE A 71 8.10 5.09 -8.57
N ILE A 72 6.86 5.42 -8.93
CA ILE A 72 6.24 4.98 -10.19
C ILE A 72 6.99 5.53 -11.39
N LYS A 73 7.38 6.81 -11.34
CA LYS A 73 8.15 7.46 -12.41
C LYS A 73 9.48 6.73 -12.63
N GLU A 74 10.17 6.38 -11.54
CA GLU A 74 11.43 5.68 -11.62
C GLU A 74 11.26 4.25 -12.14
N PHE A 75 10.26 3.50 -11.66
CA PHE A 75 9.96 2.17 -12.18
C PHE A 75 9.63 2.17 -13.68
N ARG A 76 8.93 3.17 -14.17
CA ARG A 76 8.65 3.30 -15.61
C ARG A 76 9.90 3.60 -16.42
N ARG A 77 10.87 4.31 -15.84
CA ARG A 77 12.15 4.59 -16.48
C ARG A 77 13.01 3.33 -16.56
N GLU A 78 13.12 2.58 -15.46
CA GLU A 78 13.98 1.42 -15.36
C GLU A 78 13.34 0.15 -15.97
N PHE A 79 12.02 0.05 -15.92
CA PHE A 79 11.26 -1.12 -16.37
C PHE A 79 10.08 -0.71 -17.27
N PRO A 80 10.32 -0.13 -18.48
CA PRO A 80 9.28 0.46 -19.31
C PRO A 80 8.18 -0.52 -19.73
N ASP A 81 8.52 -1.79 -19.91
CA ASP A 81 7.59 -2.83 -20.36
C ASP A 81 6.91 -3.58 -19.20
N THR A 82 7.24 -3.24 -17.94
CA THR A 82 6.64 -3.90 -16.78
C THR A 82 5.39 -3.18 -16.34
N PRO A 83 4.21 -3.81 -16.36
CA PRO A 83 2.96 -3.22 -15.88
C PRO A 83 3.04 -2.86 -14.40
N ILE A 84 2.45 -1.73 -14.01
CA ILE A 84 2.34 -1.30 -12.62
C ILE A 84 0.87 -1.33 -12.24
N LEU A 85 0.53 -2.17 -11.23
CA LEU A 85 -0.77 -2.21 -10.60
C LEU A 85 -0.77 -1.32 -9.36
N VAL A 86 -1.76 -0.45 -9.24
CA VAL A 86 -1.96 0.33 -8.01
C VAL A 86 -3.31 0.02 -7.42
N SER A 87 -3.33 -0.43 -6.18
CA SER A 87 -4.55 -0.61 -5.40
C SER A 87 -4.70 0.48 -4.35
N VAL A 88 -5.93 0.99 -4.20
CA VAL A 88 -6.27 2.08 -3.29
C VAL A 88 -7.55 1.77 -2.53
N VAL A 89 -7.65 2.26 -1.29
CA VAL A 89 -8.82 2.02 -0.43
C VAL A 89 -9.85 3.15 -0.53
N THR A 90 -9.39 4.41 -0.71
CA THR A 90 -10.26 5.59 -0.66
C THR A 90 -10.68 6.07 -2.05
N ASN A 91 -11.89 6.67 -2.15
CA ASN A 91 -12.39 7.26 -3.40
C ASN A 91 -11.49 8.41 -3.90
N THR A 92 -11.06 9.25 -2.99
CA THR A 92 -10.14 10.35 -3.30
C THR A 92 -8.78 9.83 -3.75
N GLY A 93 -8.27 8.75 -3.14
CA GLY A 93 -7.07 8.03 -3.57
C GLY A 93 -7.23 7.46 -4.98
N TYR A 94 -8.37 6.85 -5.30
CA TYR A 94 -8.67 6.34 -6.64
C TYR A 94 -8.68 7.46 -7.70
N THR A 95 -9.33 8.59 -7.40
CA THR A 95 -9.36 9.75 -8.31
C THR A 95 -7.95 10.30 -8.53
N MET A 96 -7.12 10.37 -7.48
CA MET A 96 -5.73 10.81 -7.58
C MET A 96 -4.87 9.80 -8.35
N ALA A 97 -5.02 8.50 -8.08
CA ALA A 97 -4.32 7.44 -8.79
C ALA A 97 -4.57 7.52 -10.31
N ASN A 98 -5.81 7.70 -10.73
CA ASN A 98 -6.16 7.87 -12.16
C ASN A 98 -5.57 9.12 -12.80
N ARG A 99 -5.24 10.17 -12.04
CA ARG A 99 -4.54 11.36 -12.55
C ARG A 99 -3.04 11.12 -12.73
N ILE A 100 -2.43 10.36 -11.83
CA ILE A 100 -0.99 10.09 -11.81
C ILE A 100 -0.64 8.89 -12.69
N ILE A 101 -1.51 7.87 -12.73
CA ILE A 101 -1.26 6.57 -13.34
C ILE A 101 -2.28 6.33 -14.44
N LYS A 102 -1.87 6.51 -15.70
CA LYS A 102 -2.77 6.36 -16.83
C LYS A 102 -3.02 4.92 -17.26
N ASP A 103 -2.13 3.98 -16.84
CA ASP A 103 -2.16 2.58 -17.28
C ASP A 103 -1.79 1.66 -16.12
N ALA A 104 -2.76 1.25 -15.30
CA ALA A 104 -2.57 0.27 -14.24
C ALA A 104 -3.51 -0.91 -14.43
N ASP A 105 -2.94 -2.10 -14.48
CA ASP A 105 -3.68 -3.35 -14.72
C ASP A 105 -3.21 -4.49 -13.78
N SER A 106 -3.99 -5.53 -13.57
CA SER A 106 -3.73 -6.64 -12.62
C SER A 106 -3.25 -7.94 -13.33
N ILE A 107 -2.58 -8.92 -12.77
CA ILE A 107 -2.55 -9.70 -11.54
C ILE A 107 -1.53 -10.87 -11.52
N ARG A 108 -0.29 -10.78 -11.77
CA ARG A 108 0.73 -11.64 -11.16
C ARG A 108 1.88 -10.77 -10.70
N PRO A 109 1.81 -10.21 -9.49
CA PRO A 109 2.85 -9.30 -9.06
C PRO A 109 4.17 -10.05 -8.88
N ARG A 110 5.22 -9.54 -9.52
CA ARG A 110 6.60 -9.94 -9.24
C ARG A 110 7.05 -9.47 -7.88
N VAL A 111 6.46 -8.38 -7.42
CA VAL A 111 6.72 -7.77 -6.11
C VAL A 111 5.48 -7.04 -5.65
N PHE A 112 5.21 -7.10 -4.35
CA PHE A 112 4.18 -6.32 -3.68
C PHE A 112 4.83 -5.22 -2.84
N LEU A 113 4.42 -3.98 -3.07
CA LEU A 113 4.95 -2.79 -2.43
C LEU A 113 3.88 -2.11 -1.55
N PRO A 114 3.73 -2.50 -0.27
CA PRO A 114 2.92 -1.74 0.68
C PRO A 114 3.59 -0.42 1.01
N VAL A 115 2.81 0.66 1.01
CA VAL A 115 3.27 2.02 1.28
C VAL A 115 3.00 2.40 2.73
N GLU A 116 3.93 3.07 3.37
CA GLU A 116 3.86 3.52 4.76
C GLU A 116 3.61 2.36 5.74
N THR A 117 2.43 2.32 6.41
CA THR A 117 2.12 1.36 7.47
C THR A 117 1.20 0.21 7.03
N GLU A 118 1.04 -0.01 5.75
CA GLU A 118 0.06 -0.95 5.18
C GLU A 118 0.48 -2.44 5.34
N LEU A 119 0.81 -2.81 6.58
CA LEU A 119 1.14 -4.19 6.97
C LEU A 119 -0.12 -4.96 7.41
N TRP A 120 -0.93 -5.39 6.47
CA TRP A 120 -2.15 -6.16 6.75
C TRP A 120 -1.86 -7.65 6.86
N PRO A 121 -2.17 -8.33 8.00
CA PRO A 121 -1.82 -9.73 8.22
C PRO A 121 -2.31 -10.68 7.13
N ASN A 122 -3.57 -10.52 6.70
CA ASN A 122 -4.15 -11.39 5.68
C ASN A 122 -3.56 -11.14 4.29
N PHE A 123 -3.19 -9.90 3.97
CA PHE A 123 -2.48 -9.56 2.73
C PHE A 123 -1.10 -10.22 2.68
N LEU A 124 -0.31 -10.05 3.73
CA LEU A 124 1.03 -10.63 3.82
C LEU A 124 1.00 -12.16 3.85
N LYS A 125 -0.01 -12.76 4.50
CA LYS A 125 -0.23 -14.21 4.42
C LYS A 125 -0.53 -14.67 3.00
N ALA A 126 -1.34 -13.92 2.25
CA ALA A 126 -1.62 -14.22 0.85
C ALA A 126 -0.37 -14.09 -0.02
N THR A 127 0.42 -13.03 0.13
CA THR A 127 1.68 -12.87 -0.63
C THR A 127 2.63 -14.02 -0.37
N ARG A 128 2.77 -14.47 0.88
CA ARG A 128 3.58 -15.63 1.25
C ARG A 128 3.06 -16.93 0.59
N LYS A 129 1.74 -17.17 0.61
CA LYS A 129 1.13 -18.34 -0.01
C LYS A 129 1.41 -18.43 -1.51
N TYR A 130 1.46 -17.29 -2.20
CA TYR A 130 1.71 -17.21 -3.64
C TYR A 130 3.16 -16.91 -4.00
N ASN A 131 4.08 -16.96 -3.03
CA ASN A 131 5.52 -16.66 -3.20
C ASN A 131 5.79 -15.28 -3.83
N ILE A 132 4.97 -14.29 -3.51
CA ILE A 132 5.13 -12.91 -3.97
C ILE A 132 6.09 -12.20 -3.01
N PRO A 133 7.26 -11.72 -3.46
CA PRO A 133 8.15 -10.92 -2.62
C PRO A 133 7.48 -9.63 -2.18
N VAL A 134 7.72 -9.23 -0.92
CA VAL A 134 7.17 -8.00 -0.35
C VAL A 134 8.31 -7.05 0.00
N MET A 135 8.21 -5.79 -0.42
CA MET A 135 9.12 -4.72 -0.01
C MET A 135 8.31 -3.52 0.46
N MET A 136 8.42 -3.16 1.73
CA MET A 136 7.82 -1.93 2.26
C MET A 136 8.54 -0.71 1.67
N VAL A 137 7.78 0.24 1.13
CA VAL A 137 8.32 1.49 0.58
C VAL A 137 7.75 2.70 1.31
N ASN A 138 8.57 3.74 1.45
CA ASN A 138 8.22 4.92 2.22
C ASN A 138 7.71 4.57 3.62
N GLY A 139 8.34 3.56 4.27
CA GLY A 139 7.88 2.95 5.51
C GLY A 139 7.87 3.94 6.67
N ARG A 140 6.76 3.96 7.40
CA ARG A 140 6.57 4.81 8.58
C ARG A 140 5.93 4.01 9.70
N ILE A 141 6.48 4.09 10.89
CA ILE A 141 5.96 3.41 12.09
C ILE A 141 5.80 4.43 13.21
N SER A 142 4.58 4.66 13.66
CA SER A 142 4.34 5.56 14.79
C SER A 142 4.61 4.88 16.14
N ASP A 143 5.01 5.66 17.14
CA ASP A 143 5.19 5.20 18.52
C ASP A 143 3.92 4.51 19.07
N LYS A 144 2.74 5.01 18.71
CA LYS A 144 1.45 4.38 19.05
C LYS A 144 1.29 3.00 18.41
N SER A 145 1.79 2.83 17.20
CA SER A 145 1.77 1.54 16.49
C SER A 145 2.70 0.53 17.17
N VAL A 146 3.91 0.94 17.57
CA VAL A 146 4.86 0.08 18.31
C VAL A 146 4.22 -0.46 19.59
N LYS A 147 3.58 0.40 20.39
CA LYS A 147 2.89 -0.01 21.62
C LYS A 147 1.76 -1.01 21.35
N ARG A 148 1.01 -0.82 20.28
CA ARG A 148 -0.12 -1.67 19.89
C ARG A 148 0.34 -3.02 19.35
N TYR A 149 1.38 -3.05 18.55
CA TYR A 149 1.96 -4.27 17.96
C TYR A 149 2.56 -5.21 19.03
N LYS A 150 2.99 -4.69 20.17
CA LYS A 150 3.48 -5.50 21.30
C LYS A 150 2.47 -6.56 21.76
N TYR A 151 1.17 -6.28 21.66
CA TYR A 151 0.10 -7.23 22.00
C TYR A 151 -0.22 -8.24 20.90
N MET A 152 0.34 -8.05 19.69
CA MET A 152 0.10 -8.91 18.51
C MET A 152 1.34 -9.75 18.15
N PHE A 153 2.21 -10.02 19.13
CA PHE A 153 3.58 -10.51 18.93
C PHE A 153 3.71 -11.65 17.91
N SER A 154 2.86 -12.70 17.99
CA SER A 154 2.95 -13.84 17.06
C SER A 154 2.50 -13.49 15.63
N ILE A 155 1.47 -12.64 15.49
CA ILE A 155 0.99 -12.19 14.17
C ILE A 155 2.00 -11.23 13.56
N LEU A 156 2.56 -10.35 14.38
CA LEU A 156 3.54 -9.37 13.96
C LEU A 156 4.83 -10.01 13.45
N SER A 157 5.35 -11.02 14.17
CA SER A 157 6.54 -11.76 13.74
C SER A 157 6.33 -12.41 12.36
N ASP A 158 5.17 -13.02 12.12
CA ASP A 158 4.82 -13.57 10.81
C ASP A 158 4.74 -12.50 9.72
N MET A 159 4.18 -11.34 10.05
CA MET A 159 4.08 -10.21 9.12
C MET A 159 5.44 -9.66 8.74
N ILE A 160 6.28 -9.35 9.73
CA ILE A 160 7.63 -8.81 9.51
C ILE A 160 8.49 -9.82 8.77
N GLY A 161 8.45 -11.10 9.15
CA GLY A 161 9.19 -12.17 8.47
C GLY A 161 8.75 -12.43 7.02
N THR A 162 7.62 -11.87 6.58
CA THR A 162 7.18 -11.96 5.18
C THR A 162 7.82 -10.87 4.32
N VAL A 163 8.21 -9.74 4.90
CA VAL A 163 8.78 -8.61 4.17
C VAL A 163 10.27 -8.86 3.92
N ARG A 164 10.69 -8.75 2.67
CA ARG A 164 12.07 -8.98 2.20
C ARG A 164 12.96 -7.76 2.31
N LYS A 165 12.38 -6.55 2.31
CA LYS A 165 13.12 -5.29 2.42
C LYS A 165 12.22 -4.21 3.00
N PHE A 166 12.78 -3.36 3.84
CA PHE A 166 12.12 -2.20 4.44
C PHE A 166 12.88 -0.93 4.02
N ALA A 167 12.24 -0.09 3.21
CA ALA A 167 12.71 1.25 2.86
C ALA A 167 11.97 2.27 3.74
N MET A 168 12.63 2.76 4.79
CA MET A 168 12.02 3.55 5.86
C MET A 168 12.22 5.05 5.63
N GLN A 169 11.27 5.88 6.11
CA GLN A 169 11.33 7.33 5.95
C GLN A 169 12.41 7.99 6.81
N SER A 170 12.75 7.42 7.97
CA SER A 170 13.70 7.99 8.92
C SER A 170 14.40 6.94 9.75
N GLU A 171 15.49 7.31 10.42
CA GLU A 171 16.21 6.48 11.40
C GLU A 171 15.30 6.06 12.56
N ILE A 172 14.36 6.93 12.95
CA ILE A 172 13.39 6.62 14.01
C ILE A 172 12.47 5.50 13.55
N ASP A 173 11.91 5.59 12.34
CA ASP A 173 11.05 4.56 11.77
C ASP A 173 11.81 3.24 11.60
N ALA A 174 13.07 3.30 11.15
CA ALA A 174 13.96 2.15 11.04
C ALA A 174 14.19 1.48 12.41
N SER A 175 14.50 2.27 13.44
CA SER A 175 14.66 1.75 14.80
C SER A 175 13.41 1.06 15.33
N TYR A 176 12.22 1.59 15.01
CA TYR A 176 10.96 1.00 15.43
C TYR A 176 10.69 -0.34 14.76
N ILE A 177 10.89 -0.46 13.44
CA ILE A 177 10.65 -1.74 12.76
C ILE A 177 11.65 -2.82 13.18
N ILE A 178 12.91 -2.46 13.45
CA ILE A 178 13.93 -3.37 14.01
C ILE A 178 13.52 -3.84 15.41
N ARG A 179 13.08 -2.94 16.28
CA ARG A 179 12.54 -3.29 17.62
C ARG A 179 11.31 -4.19 17.57
N LEU A 180 10.55 -4.14 16.48
CA LEU A 180 9.40 -5.01 16.24
C LEU A 180 9.81 -6.37 15.66
N GLY A 181 11.10 -6.60 15.38
CA GLY A 181 11.66 -7.89 14.98
C GLY A 181 12.12 -7.98 13.52
N ALA A 182 12.24 -6.86 12.81
CA ALA A 182 12.87 -6.86 11.49
C ALA A 182 14.39 -7.09 11.61
N ASP A 183 14.95 -7.87 10.70
CA ASP A 183 16.40 -7.99 10.56
C ASP A 183 16.98 -6.65 10.07
N GLU A 184 17.94 -6.11 10.79
CA GLU A 184 18.61 -4.83 10.50
C GLU A 184 19.20 -4.81 9.08
N ASN A 185 19.72 -5.93 8.58
CA ASN A 185 20.27 -6.04 7.22
C ASN A 185 19.19 -5.86 6.13
N LEU A 186 17.91 -6.01 6.47
CA LEU A 186 16.78 -5.82 5.57
C LEU A 186 16.20 -4.40 5.63
N VAL A 187 16.69 -3.56 6.56
CA VAL A 187 16.18 -2.19 6.78
C VAL A 187 17.15 -1.17 6.19
N THR A 188 16.61 -0.23 5.43
CA THR A 188 17.38 0.88 4.82
C THR A 188 16.57 2.17 5.00
N VAL A 189 17.22 3.25 5.39
CA VAL A 189 16.60 4.58 5.43
C VAL A 189 16.75 5.21 4.04
N THR A 190 15.61 5.51 3.41
CA THR A 190 15.56 6.07 2.04
C THR A 190 15.03 7.50 2.00
N GLY A 191 14.60 8.05 3.15
CA GLY A 191 13.93 9.33 3.22
C GLY A 191 12.44 9.25 2.89
N ASN A 192 11.77 10.40 2.97
CA ASN A 192 10.35 10.51 2.67
C ASN A 192 10.14 11.02 1.24
N THR A 193 9.63 10.17 0.37
CA THR A 193 9.40 10.45 -1.05
C THR A 193 8.41 11.60 -1.32
N LYS A 194 7.67 12.06 -0.30
CA LYS A 194 6.83 13.27 -0.42
C LYS A 194 7.65 14.53 -0.70
N PHE A 195 8.90 14.59 -0.24
CA PHE A 195 9.78 15.72 -0.49
C PHE A 195 10.33 15.76 -1.91
N ASP A 196 10.41 14.62 -2.59
CA ASP A 196 10.90 14.55 -3.97
C ASP A 196 9.95 15.20 -4.98
N GLN A 197 8.70 15.45 -4.58
CA GLN A 197 7.68 16.09 -5.44
C GLN A 197 7.83 17.60 -5.51
N THR A 198 8.38 18.24 -4.48
CA THR A 198 8.49 19.69 -4.36
C THR A 198 9.42 20.28 -5.43
N TYR A 199 10.35 19.48 -5.95
CA TYR A 199 11.32 19.91 -6.97
C TYR A 199 10.85 19.70 -8.42
N THR A 200 9.77 18.96 -8.65
CA THR A 200 9.27 18.67 -10.02
C THR A 200 8.13 19.57 -10.49
N ASN A 201 7.53 20.36 -9.59
CA ASN A 201 6.36 21.19 -9.88
C ASN A 201 6.61 22.72 -9.80
N VAL A 202 7.85 23.17 -9.69
CA VAL A 202 8.15 24.58 -9.92
C VAL A 202 8.22 24.79 -11.41
N ASP A 203 7.09 25.24 -12.00
CA ASP A 203 7.02 25.64 -13.40
C ASP A 203 8.08 26.70 -13.68
N GLU A 204 8.80 26.60 -14.81
CA GLU A 204 9.83 27.58 -15.20
C GLU A 204 9.31 29.01 -15.19
N LYS A 205 7.99 29.20 -15.32
CA LYS A 205 7.33 30.51 -15.20
C LYS A 205 7.33 31.10 -13.80
N GLU A 206 7.27 30.29 -12.75
CA GLU A 206 7.37 30.79 -11.36
C GLU A 206 8.81 31.08 -10.96
N ARG A 207 9.77 30.41 -11.57
CA ARG A 207 11.19 30.61 -11.34
C ARG A 207 11.72 31.97 -11.87
N ASN A 208 11.08 32.49 -12.89
CA ASN A 208 11.45 33.78 -13.49
C ASN A 208 10.77 35.01 -12.84
N ASN A 209 9.90 34.79 -11.84
CA ASN A 209 9.19 35.85 -11.11
C ASN A 209 9.67 36.03 -9.66
N MET A 210 10.76 35.35 -9.25
CA MET A 210 11.49 35.60 -8.01
C MET A 210 12.80 36.33 -8.28
#